data_566c5020260990d77eabb27fc83a9514
#
_entry.id   566c5020260990d77eabb27fc83a9514
#
_cell.length_a   1.000
_cell.length_b   1.000
_cell.length_c   1.000
_cell.angle_alpha   90.00
_cell.angle_beta   90.00
_cell.angle_gamma   90.00
#
_symmetry.space_group_name_H-M   'P 1'
#
loop_
_entity.id
_entity.type
_entity.pdbx_description
1 polymer ?
#
loop_
_entity_poly.entity_id
_entity_poly.type
_entity_poly.pdbx_seq_one_letter_code
_entity_poly.pdbx_strand_id
1 'polypeptide(L)'
;MTNEKAIRSVQAWKRVCNGSVVTVHDAFTSRSFQDSSLIFVTDYHPLSKTLTEQHLNAGSRFQNRPNPPIPEQVLWSYMTQIANALKAIHSNGLAAKIIDPSKILLTAKNRVRLNACAVMDVVQYEAQRPIAELQRQDLVNLGQLIVTLGANSPTVMHNPAKSMEQFTRAYTPQLKNSVFWLLNGLQMDQERNIDIFITGISSQLMSTFDSALHLDDQLTSDLSRELENGRLVRLMTKLNLINERPEYEHDRQWSENGERYFLKLFRDFVFHQVDAQGEPVVDLGHVLFCLNKLDAGSDERITLVSRDEQSCFIVSYKEVKKALESSFQGLMKPMRRL
;
A
#
# COMPACT_ATOMS: atom_id res chain seq x y z
N MET A 1 17.87 29.84 -17.70
CA MET A 1 18.07 28.54 -18.42
C MET A 1 18.66 27.57 -17.45
N THR A 2 18.05 26.44 -17.24
CA THR A 2 18.61 25.42 -16.31
C THR A 2 19.85 24.83 -16.98
N ASN A 3 20.98 24.87 -16.26
CA ASN A 3 22.24 24.35 -16.77
C ASN A 3 22.13 22.83 -17.01
N GLU A 4 22.53 22.35 -18.18
CA GLU A 4 22.50 20.92 -18.52
C GLU A 4 23.31 20.06 -17.53
N LYS A 5 24.41 20.62 -16.98
CA LYS A 5 25.20 19.98 -15.93
C LYS A 5 24.40 19.79 -14.64
N ALA A 6 23.50 20.74 -14.30
CA ALA A 6 22.60 20.62 -13.14
C ALA A 6 21.61 19.47 -13.32
N ILE A 7 21.05 19.31 -14.52
CA ILE A 7 20.15 18.18 -14.82
C ILE A 7 20.91 16.84 -14.75
N ARG A 8 22.16 16.80 -15.20
CA ARG A 8 22.99 15.60 -15.10
C ARG A 8 23.29 15.18 -13.65
N SER A 9 23.25 16.09 -12.67
CA SER A 9 23.42 15.73 -11.25
C SER A 9 22.35 14.74 -10.75
N VAL A 10 21.17 14.72 -11.38
CA VAL A 10 20.08 13.79 -11.07
C VAL A 10 20.48 12.32 -11.33
N GLN A 11 21.47 12.06 -12.20
CA GLN A 11 21.94 10.69 -12.45
C GLN A 11 22.48 10.01 -11.18
N ALA A 12 23.02 10.77 -10.23
CA ALA A 12 23.46 10.23 -8.94
C ALA A 12 22.28 9.71 -8.10
N TRP A 13 21.11 10.35 -8.19
CA TRP A 13 19.90 9.94 -7.49
C TRP A 13 19.28 8.64 -8.00
N LYS A 14 19.50 8.29 -9.27
CA LYS A 14 19.05 7.01 -9.84
C LYS A 14 19.69 5.79 -9.14
N ARG A 15 20.80 5.99 -8.42
CA ARG A 15 21.48 4.94 -7.65
C ARG A 15 20.93 4.76 -6.25
N VAL A 16 20.13 5.71 -5.78
CA VAL A 16 19.52 5.65 -4.44
C VAL A 16 18.30 4.73 -4.49
N CYS A 17 18.50 3.46 -4.14
CA CYS A 17 17.44 2.49 -4.02
C CYS A 17 17.13 2.28 -2.52
N ASN A 18 16.04 2.86 -2.01
CA ASN A 18 15.62 2.72 -0.62
C ASN A 18 14.11 2.83 -0.51
N GLY A 19 13.50 1.93 0.25
CA GLY A 19 12.05 1.90 0.42
C GLY A 19 11.44 3.13 1.11
N SER A 20 12.24 4.02 1.70
CA SER A 20 11.79 5.28 2.32
C SER A 20 12.18 6.52 1.50
N VAL A 21 12.58 6.33 0.24
CA VAL A 21 12.84 7.39 -0.73
C VAL A 21 11.97 7.15 -1.96
N VAL A 22 11.39 8.21 -2.50
CA VAL A 22 10.70 8.15 -3.81
C VAL A 22 11.77 8.07 -4.89
N THR A 23 11.74 7.03 -5.70
CA THR A 23 12.73 6.78 -6.74
C THR A 23 12.65 7.85 -7.83
N VAL A 24 13.79 8.39 -8.22
CA VAL A 24 13.90 9.34 -9.33
C VAL A 24 14.37 8.59 -10.57
N HIS A 25 13.58 8.61 -11.62
CA HIS A 25 13.85 7.92 -12.89
C HIS A 25 14.57 8.83 -13.88
N ASP A 26 14.10 10.09 -13.99
CA ASP A 26 14.70 11.04 -14.94
C ASP A 26 14.42 12.50 -14.56
N ALA A 27 15.17 13.41 -15.20
CA ALA A 27 14.89 14.82 -15.20
C ALA A 27 15.28 15.43 -16.54
N PHE A 28 14.43 16.30 -17.08
CA PHE A 28 14.67 16.98 -18.36
C PHE A 28 13.89 18.30 -18.43
N THR A 29 14.17 19.12 -19.42
CA THR A 29 13.41 20.32 -19.71
C THR A 29 12.49 20.10 -20.91
N SER A 30 11.29 20.68 -20.87
CA SER A 30 10.33 20.60 -21.96
C SER A 30 9.71 21.97 -22.24
N ARG A 31 9.41 22.24 -23.53
CA ARG A 31 8.64 23.40 -23.97
C ARG A 31 7.18 23.06 -24.28
N SER A 32 6.76 21.81 -24.04
CA SER A 32 5.40 21.34 -24.33
C SER A 32 4.31 22.08 -23.57
N PHE A 33 4.66 22.73 -22.46
CA PHE A 33 3.74 23.54 -21.63
C PHE A 33 3.82 25.03 -21.91
N GLN A 34 4.35 25.44 -23.08
CA GLN A 34 4.55 26.83 -23.52
C GLN A 34 5.57 27.63 -22.69
N ASP A 35 6.36 26.96 -21.88
CA ASP A 35 7.45 27.51 -21.08
C ASP A 35 8.69 26.59 -21.14
N SER A 36 9.73 26.90 -20.36
CA SER A 36 10.90 26.04 -20.20
C SER A 36 10.80 25.26 -18.88
N SER A 37 9.76 24.44 -18.75
CA SER A 37 9.51 23.65 -17.54
C SER A 37 10.59 22.60 -17.31
N LEU A 38 11.06 22.51 -16.05
CA LEU A 38 11.90 21.42 -15.58
C LEU A 38 10.99 20.29 -15.04
N ILE A 39 11.15 19.11 -15.61
CA ILE A 39 10.32 17.94 -15.31
C ILE A 39 11.16 16.89 -14.61
N PHE A 40 10.65 16.34 -13.52
CA PHE A 40 11.19 15.16 -12.83
C PHE A 40 10.22 13.99 -13.01
N VAL A 41 10.77 12.83 -13.36
CA VAL A 41 10.03 11.57 -13.45
C VAL A 41 10.37 10.73 -12.21
N THR A 42 9.36 10.41 -11.43
CA THR A 42 9.49 9.68 -10.17
C THR A 42 8.46 8.56 -10.06
N ASP A 43 8.65 7.65 -9.11
CA ASP A 43 7.62 6.68 -8.75
C ASP A 43 6.32 7.39 -8.36
N TYR A 44 5.20 6.82 -8.82
CA TYR A 44 3.86 7.26 -8.42
C TYR A 44 3.33 6.40 -7.28
N HIS A 45 2.92 7.04 -6.20
CA HIS A 45 2.30 6.40 -5.05
C HIS A 45 0.82 6.82 -4.96
N PRO A 46 -0.12 6.02 -5.47
CA PRO A 46 -1.54 6.37 -5.46
C PRO A 46 -2.06 6.55 -4.03
N LEU A 47 -3.03 7.46 -3.86
CA LEU A 47 -3.68 7.75 -2.57
C LEU A 47 -2.74 8.21 -1.45
N SER A 48 -1.46 8.49 -1.73
CA SER A 48 -0.54 9.03 -0.74
C SER A 48 -0.94 10.44 -0.31
N LYS A 49 -0.64 10.77 0.95
CA LYS A 49 -0.81 12.10 1.53
C LYS A 49 0.52 12.59 2.05
N THR A 50 0.70 13.90 2.15
CA THR A 50 1.85 14.47 2.85
C THR A 50 1.66 14.37 4.37
N LEU A 51 2.74 14.41 5.15
CA LEU A 51 2.64 14.47 6.60
C LEU A 51 1.94 15.75 7.07
N THR A 52 2.03 16.83 6.30
CA THR A 52 1.27 18.07 6.56
C THR A 52 -0.23 17.81 6.44
N GLU A 53 -0.67 17.18 5.36
CA GLU A 53 -2.09 16.84 5.15
C GLU A 53 -2.64 15.90 6.21
N GLN A 54 -1.83 14.94 6.63
CA GLN A 54 -2.26 13.92 7.60
C GLN A 54 -2.30 14.43 9.04
N HIS A 55 -1.33 15.26 9.45
CA HIS A 55 -1.12 15.59 10.87
C HIS A 55 -1.25 17.07 11.18
N LEU A 56 -0.92 17.98 10.26
CA LEU A 56 -0.80 19.42 10.53
C LEU A 56 -1.92 20.26 9.92
N ASN A 57 -2.68 19.73 8.98
CA ASN A 57 -3.87 20.42 8.50
C ASN A 57 -4.90 20.41 9.64
N ALA A 58 -5.15 21.58 10.21
CA ALA A 58 -6.29 21.79 11.09
C ALA A 58 -7.54 21.31 10.35
N GLY A 59 -8.24 20.34 10.92
CA GLY A 59 -9.49 19.82 10.37
C GLY A 59 -10.41 20.96 9.95
N SER A 60 -11.24 20.70 8.95
CA SER A 60 -12.22 21.60 8.35
C SER A 60 -12.58 22.78 9.25
N ARG A 61 -12.66 24.00 8.72
CA ARG A 61 -12.99 25.26 9.42
C ARG A 61 -14.20 25.18 10.39
N PHE A 62 -14.87 24.04 10.43
CA PHE A 62 -16.01 23.72 11.31
C PHE A 62 -15.69 22.87 12.53
N GLN A 63 -14.45 22.37 12.70
CA GLN A 63 -14.04 21.62 13.88
C GLN A 63 -12.91 22.36 14.61
N ASN A 64 -13.26 23.15 15.61
CA ASN A 64 -12.34 23.82 16.56
C ASN A 64 -11.69 22.81 17.55
N ARG A 65 -11.43 21.57 17.15
CA ARG A 65 -10.71 20.62 18.00
C ARG A 65 -9.26 20.54 17.56
N PRO A 66 -8.29 20.72 18.47
CA PRO A 66 -6.90 20.47 18.19
C PRO A 66 -6.74 18.99 17.79
N ASN A 67 -5.90 18.73 16.80
CA ASN A 67 -5.59 17.35 16.43
C ASN A 67 -5.02 16.61 17.66
N PRO A 68 -5.37 15.33 17.86
CA PRO A 68 -4.80 14.56 18.95
C PRO A 68 -3.28 14.43 18.78
N PRO A 69 -2.50 14.37 19.89
CA PRO A 69 -1.05 14.18 19.81
C PRO A 69 -0.73 12.88 19.07
N ILE A 70 0.30 12.91 18.24
CA ILE A 70 0.77 11.73 17.50
C ILE A 70 1.35 10.74 18.51
N PRO A 71 0.96 9.45 18.48
CA PRO A 71 1.55 8.44 19.35
C PRO A 71 3.06 8.35 19.18
N GLU A 72 3.79 8.18 20.27
CA GLU A 72 5.26 8.13 20.26
C GLU A 72 5.81 7.05 19.33
N GLN A 73 5.18 5.88 19.29
CA GLN A 73 5.56 4.78 18.37
C GLN A 73 5.50 5.20 16.90
N VAL A 74 4.56 6.06 16.53
CA VAL A 74 4.44 6.57 15.16
C VAL A 74 5.59 7.53 14.85
N LEU A 75 5.97 8.40 15.79
CA LEU A 75 7.12 9.28 15.64
C LEU A 75 8.43 8.48 15.51
N TRP A 76 8.59 7.43 16.32
CA TRP A 76 9.73 6.52 16.20
C TRP A 76 9.75 5.83 14.83
N SER A 77 8.60 5.36 14.36
CA SER A 77 8.49 4.74 13.04
C SER A 77 8.89 5.71 11.92
N TYR A 78 8.47 6.97 11.97
CA TYR A 78 8.87 7.98 10.99
C TYR A 78 10.35 8.30 11.08
N MET A 79 10.87 8.50 12.29
CA MET A 79 12.28 8.82 12.53
C MET A 79 13.20 7.71 12.03
N THR A 80 12.89 6.45 12.31
CA THR A 80 13.70 5.30 11.88
C THR A 80 13.68 5.10 10.38
N GLN A 81 12.52 5.28 9.73
CA GLN A 81 12.39 5.19 8.26
C GLN A 81 13.17 6.31 7.56
N ILE A 82 13.09 7.54 8.06
CA ILE A 82 13.83 8.67 7.49
C ILE A 82 15.33 8.53 7.77
N ALA A 83 15.74 8.04 8.93
CA ALA A 83 17.14 7.75 9.22
C ALA A 83 17.71 6.71 8.26
N ASN A 84 16.94 5.65 7.95
CA ASN A 84 17.31 4.66 6.94
C ASN A 84 17.41 5.27 5.53
N ALA A 85 16.50 6.17 5.18
CA ALA A 85 16.58 6.92 3.91
C ALA A 85 17.86 7.78 3.84
N LEU A 86 18.15 8.54 4.92
CA LEU A 86 19.35 9.38 5.00
C LEU A 86 20.62 8.52 4.93
N LYS A 87 20.66 7.35 5.56
CA LYS A 87 21.79 6.42 5.44
C LYS A 87 22.05 6.05 3.99
N ALA A 88 21.00 5.70 3.24
CA ALA A 88 21.13 5.35 1.83
C ALA A 88 21.59 6.56 0.98
N ILE A 89 21.04 7.75 1.23
CA ILE A 89 21.40 8.99 0.52
C ILE A 89 22.84 9.37 0.83
N HIS A 90 23.24 9.44 2.11
CA HIS A 90 24.57 9.85 2.54
C HIS A 90 25.66 8.87 2.07
N SER A 91 25.37 7.56 2.06
CA SER A 91 26.30 6.54 1.55
C SER A 91 26.55 6.66 0.04
N ASN A 92 25.66 7.30 -0.70
CA ASN A 92 25.86 7.63 -2.13
C ASN A 92 26.53 9.00 -2.34
N GLY A 93 27.05 9.63 -1.29
CA GLY A 93 27.69 10.96 -1.36
C GLY A 93 26.72 12.10 -1.62
N LEU A 94 25.42 11.93 -1.33
CA LEU A 94 24.35 12.90 -1.51
C LEU A 94 23.85 13.42 -0.16
N ALA A 95 23.01 14.46 -0.21
CA ALA A 95 22.24 14.97 0.94
C ALA A 95 20.78 15.19 0.52
N ALA A 96 19.84 14.93 1.43
CA ALA A 96 18.40 15.08 1.16
C ALA A 96 17.99 16.54 0.96
N LYS A 97 18.60 17.46 1.73
CA LYS A 97 18.39 18.92 1.71
C LYS A 97 16.97 19.36 2.07
N ILE A 98 15.93 18.59 1.70
CA ILE A 98 14.53 18.86 1.98
C ILE A 98 13.97 17.73 2.85
N ILE A 99 13.80 18.01 4.15
CA ILE A 99 13.11 17.13 5.10
C ILE A 99 11.99 17.97 5.74
N ASP A 100 10.92 18.14 4.97
CA ASP A 100 9.79 18.99 5.34
C ASP A 100 8.49 18.15 5.33
N PRO A 101 7.56 18.33 6.28
CA PRO A 101 6.31 17.57 6.35
C PRO A 101 5.46 17.64 5.06
N SER A 102 5.57 18.74 4.29
CA SER A 102 4.86 18.90 3.01
C SER A 102 5.50 18.12 1.86
N LYS A 103 6.71 17.59 2.05
CA LYS A 103 7.48 16.84 1.04
C LYS A 103 7.71 15.39 1.41
N ILE A 104 7.21 14.94 2.55
CA ILE A 104 7.28 13.54 2.98
C ILE A 104 5.92 12.92 2.74
N LEU A 105 5.89 11.86 1.93
CA LEU A 105 4.67 11.14 1.58
C LEU A 105 4.39 10.02 2.58
N LEU A 106 3.16 9.93 3.04
CA LEU A 106 2.61 8.78 3.75
C LEU A 106 1.92 7.88 2.72
N THR A 107 2.56 6.78 2.35
CA THR A 107 2.14 5.90 1.24
C THR A 107 1.30 4.70 1.69
N ALA A 108 1.33 4.38 2.99
CA ALA A 108 0.50 3.38 3.66
C ALA A 108 0.47 3.68 5.16
N LYS A 109 -0.18 2.83 5.96
CA LYS A 109 -0.21 3.00 7.43
C LYS A 109 1.21 3.12 7.99
N ASN A 110 1.56 4.30 8.51
CA ASN A 110 2.88 4.64 9.08
C ASN A 110 4.07 4.43 8.13
N ARG A 111 3.85 4.35 6.83
CA ARG A 111 4.87 4.15 5.82
C ARG A 111 5.23 5.46 5.15
N VAL A 112 6.41 6.00 5.43
CA VAL A 112 6.85 7.31 4.92
C VAL A 112 7.93 7.18 3.84
N ARG A 113 7.94 8.15 2.90
CA ARG A 113 8.96 8.29 1.85
C ARG A 113 9.36 9.74 1.70
N LEU A 114 10.66 10.00 1.68
CA LEU A 114 11.20 11.30 1.28
C LEU A 114 10.94 11.53 -0.20
N ASN A 115 10.37 12.67 -0.55
CA ASN A 115 10.10 13.08 -1.92
C ASN A 115 10.86 14.37 -2.27
N ALA A 116 10.98 14.67 -3.54
CA ALA A 116 11.58 15.90 -4.09
C ALA A 116 13.07 16.12 -3.74
N CYS A 117 13.81 15.12 -3.26
CA CYS A 117 15.20 15.27 -2.83
C CYS A 117 16.12 15.79 -3.97
N ALA A 118 16.01 15.21 -5.18
CA ALA A 118 16.83 15.58 -6.32
C ALA A 118 16.59 17.00 -6.84
N VAL A 119 15.44 17.62 -6.50
CA VAL A 119 15.04 18.94 -7.03
C VAL A 119 16.02 20.01 -6.61
N MET A 120 16.48 20.00 -5.36
CA MET A 120 17.40 21.01 -4.85
C MET A 120 18.79 20.91 -5.45
N ASP A 121 19.22 19.74 -5.92
CA ASP A 121 20.49 19.57 -6.61
C ASP A 121 20.51 20.25 -7.97
N VAL A 122 19.35 20.38 -8.60
CA VAL A 122 19.20 21.09 -9.86
C VAL A 122 18.97 22.59 -9.64
N VAL A 123 18.06 22.95 -8.73
CA VAL A 123 17.66 24.36 -8.49
C VAL A 123 18.78 25.16 -7.84
N GLN A 124 19.54 24.56 -6.92
CA GLN A 124 20.65 25.19 -6.18
C GLN A 124 22.01 24.74 -6.68
N TYR A 125 22.13 24.33 -7.93
CA TYR A 125 23.37 23.75 -8.49
C TYR A 125 24.59 24.67 -8.34
N GLU A 126 24.40 25.98 -8.45
CA GLU A 126 25.50 26.97 -8.33
C GLU A 126 25.85 27.31 -6.87
N ALA A 127 24.96 27.06 -5.92
CA ALA A 127 25.16 27.32 -4.49
C ALA A 127 25.72 26.07 -3.78
N GLN A 128 26.85 25.54 -4.28
CA GLN A 128 27.46 24.33 -3.74
C GLN A 128 28.06 24.60 -2.32
N ARG A 129 27.54 23.86 -1.33
CA ARG A 129 28.14 23.73 0.00
C ARG A 129 28.85 22.39 0.12
N PRO A 130 29.81 22.26 1.04
CA PRO A 130 30.44 20.97 1.33
C PRO A 130 29.37 19.91 1.67
N ILE A 131 29.48 18.72 1.07
CA ILE A 131 28.48 17.64 1.24
C ILE A 131 28.34 17.25 2.73
N ALA A 132 29.44 17.24 3.49
CA ALA A 132 29.43 16.92 4.91
C ALA A 132 28.60 17.92 5.74
N GLU A 133 28.58 19.20 5.33
CA GLU A 133 27.74 20.22 5.97
C GLU A 133 26.27 19.97 5.65
N LEU A 134 25.95 19.69 4.38
CA LEU A 134 24.58 19.37 3.96
C LEU A 134 24.02 18.12 4.66
N GLN A 135 24.85 17.09 4.81
CA GLN A 135 24.48 15.87 5.53
C GLN A 135 24.24 16.12 7.03
N ARG A 136 25.05 16.97 7.63
CA ARG A 136 24.80 17.41 9.02
C ARG A 136 23.49 18.21 9.14
N GLN A 137 23.21 19.08 8.16
CA GLN A 137 21.96 19.82 8.12
C GLN A 137 20.75 18.88 7.97
N ASP A 138 20.85 17.79 7.23
CA ASP A 138 19.80 16.78 7.13
C ASP A 138 19.44 16.17 8.50
N LEU A 139 20.43 15.93 9.37
CA LEU A 139 20.18 15.46 10.75
C LEU A 139 19.40 16.49 11.57
N VAL A 140 19.77 17.75 11.47
CA VAL A 140 19.04 18.84 12.16
C VAL A 140 17.61 18.95 11.62
N ASN A 141 17.43 18.87 10.31
CA ASN A 141 16.10 18.90 9.67
C ASN A 141 15.23 17.73 10.12
N LEU A 142 15.82 16.53 10.30
CA LEU A 142 15.11 15.38 10.87
C LEU A 142 14.65 15.68 12.31
N GLY A 143 15.50 16.24 13.15
CA GLY A 143 15.12 16.65 14.50
C GLY A 143 13.99 17.68 14.51
N GLN A 144 14.07 18.69 13.66
CA GLN A 144 13.03 19.70 13.49
C GLN A 144 11.70 19.11 13.02
N LEU A 145 11.74 18.18 12.08
CA LEU A 145 10.55 17.45 11.61
C LEU A 145 9.83 16.77 12.78
N ILE A 146 10.57 16.02 13.61
CA ILE A 146 9.97 15.27 14.74
C ILE A 146 9.37 16.24 15.78
N VAL A 147 10.02 17.36 16.06
CA VAL A 147 9.45 18.40 16.93
C VAL A 147 8.19 19.01 16.32
N THR A 148 8.21 19.30 15.03
CA THR A 148 7.05 19.86 14.31
C THR A 148 5.83 18.93 14.40
N LEU A 149 6.02 17.67 14.18
CA LEU A 149 4.97 16.65 14.27
C LEU A 149 4.50 16.45 15.71
N GLY A 150 5.45 16.32 16.65
CA GLY A 150 5.15 16.06 18.06
C GLY A 150 4.50 17.25 18.79
N ALA A 151 4.88 18.47 18.44
CA ALA A 151 4.22 19.67 18.95
C ALA A 151 2.88 19.96 18.24
N ASN A 152 2.55 19.18 17.18
CA ASN A 152 1.36 19.39 16.35
C ASN A 152 1.20 20.85 15.87
N SER A 153 2.31 21.48 15.54
CA SER A 153 2.36 22.89 15.19
C SER A 153 3.16 23.12 13.90
N PRO A 154 2.53 23.65 12.84
CA PRO A 154 3.26 24.01 11.62
C PRO A 154 4.19 25.21 11.81
N THR A 155 4.05 25.93 12.94
CA THR A 155 4.76 27.18 13.24
C THR A 155 5.97 26.99 14.16
N VAL A 156 6.55 25.78 14.24
CA VAL A 156 7.77 25.50 15.03
C VAL A 156 8.91 26.47 14.71
N MET A 157 9.07 26.82 13.44
CA MET A 157 10.07 27.77 12.96
C MET A 157 9.87 29.19 13.55
N HIS A 158 8.62 29.58 13.85
CA HIS A 158 8.33 30.94 14.42
C HIS A 158 8.46 31.00 15.92
N ASN A 159 8.31 29.87 16.63
CA ASN A 159 8.46 29.83 18.09
C ASN A 159 9.05 28.47 18.54
N PRO A 160 10.33 28.23 18.28
CA PRO A 160 10.98 26.95 18.54
C PRO A 160 11.00 26.59 20.03
N ALA A 161 11.12 27.57 20.94
CA ALA A 161 11.16 27.33 22.38
C ALA A 161 9.83 26.75 22.89
N LYS A 162 8.69 27.34 22.48
CA LYS A 162 7.35 26.86 22.86
C LYS A 162 7.05 25.46 22.31
N SER A 163 7.41 25.22 21.07
CA SER A 163 7.22 23.92 20.44
C SER A 163 8.06 22.83 21.10
N MET A 164 9.30 23.17 21.47
CA MET A 164 10.17 22.26 22.21
C MET A 164 9.62 21.97 23.61
N GLU A 165 9.06 22.96 24.28
CA GLU A 165 8.43 22.78 25.60
C GLU A 165 7.22 21.84 25.51
N GLN A 166 6.35 22.04 24.52
CA GLN A 166 5.20 21.15 24.25
C GLN A 166 5.65 19.72 23.96
N PHE A 167 6.62 19.55 23.08
CA PHE A 167 7.23 18.27 22.76
C PHE A 167 7.80 17.59 24.00
N THR A 168 8.54 18.33 24.82
CA THR A 168 9.19 17.82 26.04
C THR A 168 8.18 17.36 27.09
N ARG A 169 6.99 17.93 27.15
CA ARG A 169 5.94 17.51 28.08
C ARG A 169 5.21 16.25 27.62
N ALA A 170 5.14 16.00 26.31
CA ALA A 170 4.29 14.96 25.74
C ALA A 170 4.97 13.59 25.61
N TYR A 171 6.29 13.52 25.50
CA TYR A 171 7.01 12.31 25.10
C TYR A 171 8.04 11.85 26.12
N THR A 172 8.52 10.61 25.96
CA THR A 172 9.48 9.97 26.88
C THR A 172 10.86 10.62 26.82
N PRO A 173 11.70 10.46 27.85
CA PRO A 173 13.08 10.94 27.85
C PRO A 173 13.91 10.37 26.68
N GLN A 174 13.63 9.14 26.25
CA GLN A 174 14.39 8.49 25.18
C GLN A 174 14.20 9.23 23.84
N LEU A 175 12.94 9.53 23.47
CA LEU A 175 12.65 10.28 22.24
C LEU A 175 13.23 11.70 22.31
N LYS A 176 13.08 12.36 23.47
CA LYS A 176 13.65 13.70 23.71
C LYS A 176 15.16 13.73 23.50
N ASN A 177 15.88 12.80 24.12
CA ASN A 177 17.34 12.75 24.02
C ASN A 177 17.80 12.54 22.57
N SER A 178 17.11 11.67 21.82
CA SER A 178 17.38 11.43 20.40
C SER A 178 17.16 12.69 19.56
N VAL A 179 16.07 13.44 19.81
CA VAL A 179 15.78 14.72 19.14
C VAL A 179 16.78 15.80 19.52
N PHE A 180 17.13 15.92 20.80
CA PHE A 180 18.17 16.86 21.24
C PHE A 180 19.53 16.58 20.59
N TRP A 181 19.89 15.29 20.47
CA TRP A 181 21.11 14.89 19.78
C TRP A 181 21.10 15.37 18.31
N LEU A 182 19.97 15.21 17.62
CA LEU A 182 19.81 15.65 16.22
C LEU A 182 19.92 17.19 16.10
N LEU A 183 19.22 17.93 16.95
CA LEU A 183 19.17 19.40 16.88
C LEU A 183 20.50 20.06 17.21
N ASN A 184 21.30 19.49 18.11
CA ASN A 184 22.62 19.99 18.48
C ASN A 184 23.73 19.63 17.49
N GLY A 185 23.39 19.06 16.34
CA GLY A 185 24.32 18.53 15.31
C GLY A 185 25.27 19.56 14.68
N LEU A 186 25.07 20.88 14.92
CA LEU A 186 25.92 21.95 14.40
C LEU A 186 27.07 22.35 15.35
N GLN A 187 27.18 21.76 16.54
CA GLN A 187 28.30 21.99 17.44
C GLN A 187 29.55 21.25 16.93
N MET A 188 30.65 21.99 16.74
CA MET A 188 31.83 21.55 15.97
C MET A 188 32.70 20.45 16.60
N ASP A 189 32.50 20.11 17.88
CA ASP A 189 33.45 19.28 18.63
C ASP A 189 33.20 17.76 18.58
N GLN A 190 32.18 17.30 17.94
CA GLN A 190 31.91 15.87 17.80
C GLN A 190 31.61 15.46 16.35
N GLU A 191 32.23 14.40 15.92
CA GLU A 191 31.92 13.78 14.63
C GLU A 191 30.47 13.22 14.68
N ARG A 192 29.54 13.92 14.05
CA ARG A 192 28.12 13.55 14.01
C ARG A 192 27.73 13.16 12.60
N ASN A 193 27.36 11.92 12.47
CA ASN A 193 26.89 11.35 11.20
C ASN A 193 25.67 10.46 11.44
N ILE A 194 25.05 10.02 10.36
CA ILE A 194 23.84 9.19 10.41
C ILE A 194 24.09 7.83 11.05
N ASP A 195 25.30 7.28 10.94
CA ASP A 195 25.63 5.96 11.51
C ASP A 195 25.67 5.98 13.04
N ILE A 196 26.24 7.03 13.61
CA ILE A 196 26.25 7.24 15.06
C ILE A 196 24.82 7.39 15.57
N PHE A 197 23.97 8.15 14.85
CA PHE A 197 22.57 8.31 15.21
C PHE A 197 21.82 6.96 15.19
N ILE A 198 21.95 6.20 14.11
CA ILE A 198 21.32 4.87 13.96
C ILE A 198 21.76 3.93 15.09
N THR A 199 23.05 3.92 15.43
CA THR A 199 23.56 3.12 16.55
C THR A 199 22.88 3.53 17.86
N GLY A 200 22.71 4.83 18.11
CA GLY A 200 22.07 5.35 19.31
C GLY A 200 20.59 5.00 19.46
N ILE A 201 19.89 4.74 18.36
CA ILE A 201 18.46 4.37 18.34
C ILE A 201 18.23 2.90 18.01
N SER A 202 19.25 2.05 18.11
CA SER A 202 19.20 0.63 17.68
C SER A 202 18.06 -0.17 18.30
N SER A 203 17.75 0.06 19.59
CA SER A 203 16.61 -0.58 20.27
C SER A 203 15.26 -0.25 19.62
N GLN A 204 15.09 0.98 19.15
CA GLN A 204 13.88 1.43 18.47
C GLN A 204 13.79 0.90 17.05
N LEU A 205 14.92 0.68 16.39
CA LEU A 205 14.96 -0.01 15.08
C LEU A 205 14.42 -1.42 15.17
N MET A 206 14.83 -2.18 16.20
CA MET A 206 14.34 -3.55 16.42
C MET A 206 12.82 -3.57 16.67
N SER A 207 12.32 -2.67 17.52
CA SER A 207 10.87 -2.53 17.78
C SER A 207 10.09 -2.12 16.52
N THR A 208 10.63 -1.21 15.72
CA THR A 208 10.00 -0.80 14.46
C THR A 208 9.99 -1.93 13.43
N PHE A 209 11.07 -2.70 13.36
CA PHE A 209 11.18 -3.87 12.48
C PHE A 209 10.17 -4.94 12.86
N ASP A 210 10.05 -5.30 14.15
CA ASP A 210 9.05 -6.24 14.64
C ASP A 210 7.63 -5.78 14.31
N SER A 211 7.31 -4.50 14.55
CA SER A 211 6.01 -3.93 14.17
C SER A 211 5.74 -3.98 12.67
N ALA A 212 6.77 -3.85 11.83
CA ALA A 212 6.64 -3.95 10.38
C ALA A 212 6.35 -5.40 9.93
N LEU A 213 6.97 -6.40 10.56
CA LEU A 213 6.68 -7.81 10.30
C LEU A 213 5.23 -8.16 10.65
N HIS A 214 4.75 -7.76 11.82
CA HIS A 214 3.34 -7.96 12.20
C HIS A 214 2.35 -7.27 11.25
N LEU A 215 2.68 -6.08 10.77
CA LEU A 215 1.85 -5.40 9.78
C LEU A 215 1.85 -6.13 8.44
N ASP A 216 2.99 -6.66 8.00
CA ASP A 216 3.11 -7.44 6.77
C ASP A 216 2.26 -8.71 6.83
N ASP A 217 2.31 -9.45 7.95
CA ASP A 217 1.47 -10.63 8.20
C ASP A 217 -0.03 -10.27 8.13
N GLN A 218 -0.43 -9.16 8.75
CA GLN A 218 -1.81 -8.69 8.72
C GLN A 218 -2.26 -8.34 7.30
N LEU A 219 -1.46 -7.56 6.57
CA LEU A 219 -1.78 -7.14 5.20
C LEU A 219 -1.82 -8.34 4.24
N THR A 220 -0.92 -9.31 4.42
CA THR A 220 -0.91 -10.54 3.64
C THR A 220 -2.17 -11.37 3.89
N SER A 221 -2.59 -11.49 5.15
CA SER A 221 -3.83 -12.17 5.53
C SER A 221 -5.07 -11.47 4.94
N ASP A 222 -5.14 -10.13 5.04
CA ASP A 222 -6.25 -9.35 4.49
C ASP A 222 -6.31 -9.46 2.96
N LEU A 223 -5.16 -9.35 2.28
CA LEU A 223 -5.07 -9.53 0.83
C LEU A 223 -5.50 -10.94 0.39
N SER A 224 -5.08 -11.97 1.12
CA SER A 224 -5.45 -13.37 0.83
C SER A 224 -6.95 -13.57 0.91
N ARG A 225 -7.62 -12.99 1.92
CA ARG A 225 -9.09 -13.02 2.04
C ARG A 225 -9.79 -12.31 0.90
N GLU A 226 -9.32 -11.13 0.50
CA GLU A 226 -9.90 -10.39 -0.62
C GLU A 226 -9.69 -11.10 -1.96
N LEU A 227 -8.55 -11.75 -2.15
CA LEU A 227 -8.30 -12.57 -3.34
C LEU A 227 -9.23 -13.80 -3.38
N GLU A 228 -9.48 -14.44 -2.25
CA GLU A 228 -10.43 -15.57 -2.15
C GLU A 228 -11.85 -15.09 -2.48
N ASN A 229 -12.32 -14.02 -1.88
CA ASN A 229 -13.60 -13.41 -2.18
C ASN A 229 -13.73 -13.06 -3.68
N GLY A 230 -12.72 -12.45 -4.27
CA GLY A 230 -12.70 -12.13 -5.69
C GLY A 230 -12.74 -13.36 -6.61
N ARG A 231 -12.15 -14.48 -6.19
CA ARG A 231 -12.23 -15.76 -6.91
C ARG A 231 -13.66 -16.33 -6.87
N LEU A 232 -14.26 -16.35 -5.67
CA LEU A 232 -15.64 -16.82 -5.49
C LEU A 232 -16.64 -15.97 -6.26
N VAL A 233 -16.51 -14.65 -6.26
CA VAL A 233 -17.36 -13.74 -7.04
C VAL A 233 -17.26 -14.05 -8.53
N ARG A 234 -16.06 -14.26 -9.08
CA ARG A 234 -15.89 -14.64 -10.50
C ARG A 234 -16.51 -15.99 -10.81
N LEU A 235 -16.37 -16.96 -9.90
CA LEU A 235 -16.96 -18.29 -10.04
C LEU A 235 -18.49 -18.20 -10.06
N MET A 236 -19.09 -17.49 -9.10
CA MET A 236 -20.51 -17.25 -9.02
C MET A 236 -21.05 -16.53 -10.26
N THR A 237 -20.32 -15.53 -10.76
CA THR A 237 -20.70 -14.81 -11.98
C THR A 237 -20.73 -15.75 -13.18
N LYS A 238 -19.74 -16.64 -13.35
CA LYS A 238 -19.75 -17.65 -14.44
C LYS A 238 -20.94 -18.60 -14.31
N LEU A 239 -21.19 -19.15 -13.12
CA LEU A 239 -22.32 -20.02 -12.85
C LEU A 239 -23.65 -19.34 -13.19
N ASN A 240 -23.81 -18.09 -12.77
CA ASN A 240 -25.04 -17.33 -13.02
C ASN A 240 -25.24 -17.04 -14.52
N LEU A 241 -24.19 -16.60 -15.22
CA LEU A 241 -24.24 -16.37 -16.68
C LEU A 241 -24.63 -17.62 -17.48
N ILE A 242 -24.32 -18.81 -16.98
CA ILE A 242 -24.68 -20.08 -17.63
C ILE A 242 -26.11 -20.51 -17.25
N ASN A 243 -26.45 -20.48 -15.95
CA ASN A 243 -27.68 -21.03 -15.43
C ASN A 243 -28.91 -20.14 -15.67
N GLU A 244 -28.73 -18.80 -15.67
CA GLU A 244 -29.84 -17.83 -15.77
C GLU A 244 -30.03 -17.33 -17.22
N ARG A 245 -29.99 -18.25 -18.23
CA ARG A 245 -30.22 -17.90 -19.62
C ARG A 245 -31.56 -18.43 -20.10
N PRO A 246 -32.59 -17.59 -20.25
CA PRO A 246 -33.91 -18.03 -20.69
C PRO A 246 -33.91 -18.57 -22.12
N GLU A 247 -33.03 -18.08 -23.01
CA GLU A 247 -32.93 -18.53 -24.40
C GLU A 247 -32.54 -20.02 -24.57
N TYR A 248 -31.98 -20.63 -23.52
CA TYR A 248 -31.59 -22.04 -23.51
C TYR A 248 -32.59 -22.97 -22.77
N GLU A 249 -33.69 -22.41 -22.28
CA GLU A 249 -34.65 -23.17 -21.48
C GLU A 249 -35.26 -24.35 -22.26
N HIS A 250 -35.42 -24.20 -23.57
CA HIS A 250 -35.98 -25.24 -24.45
C HIS A 250 -34.92 -26.04 -25.20
N ASP A 251 -33.64 -25.78 -24.99
CA ASP A 251 -32.55 -26.54 -25.60
C ASP A 251 -32.22 -27.76 -24.73
N ARG A 252 -32.59 -28.96 -25.24
CA ARG A 252 -32.35 -30.22 -24.53
C ARG A 252 -30.88 -30.50 -24.24
N GLN A 253 -29.96 -30.09 -25.11
CA GLN A 253 -28.51 -30.25 -24.87
C GLN A 253 -28.03 -29.43 -23.64
N TRP A 254 -28.73 -28.34 -23.37
CA TRP A 254 -28.40 -27.43 -22.24
C TRP A 254 -29.24 -27.71 -21.00
N SER A 255 -30.39 -28.40 -21.10
CA SER A 255 -31.32 -28.56 -19.99
C SER A 255 -31.42 -29.99 -19.45
N GLU A 256 -31.22 -31.01 -20.29
CA GLU A 256 -31.48 -32.41 -19.91
C GLU A 256 -30.23 -33.32 -19.98
N ASN A 257 -29.37 -33.16 -20.99
CA ASN A 257 -28.27 -34.11 -21.28
C ASN A 257 -26.90 -33.45 -21.49
N GLY A 258 -26.79 -32.14 -21.42
CA GLY A 258 -25.55 -31.41 -21.69
C GLY A 258 -24.75 -31.03 -20.44
N GLU A 259 -23.60 -30.38 -20.66
CA GLU A 259 -22.74 -29.87 -19.56
C GLU A 259 -23.49 -28.91 -18.62
N ARG A 260 -24.45 -28.13 -19.15
CA ARG A 260 -25.30 -27.22 -18.35
C ARG A 260 -26.19 -27.99 -17.38
N TYR A 261 -26.63 -29.20 -17.71
CA TYR A 261 -27.45 -29.99 -16.81
C TYR A 261 -26.71 -30.34 -15.53
N PHE A 262 -25.46 -30.74 -15.62
CA PHE A 262 -24.61 -30.92 -14.43
C PHE A 262 -24.48 -29.62 -13.60
N LEU A 263 -24.37 -28.49 -14.26
CA LEU A 263 -24.27 -27.19 -13.56
C LEU A 263 -25.58 -26.78 -12.88
N LYS A 264 -26.73 -27.13 -13.47
CA LYS A 264 -28.05 -26.96 -12.82
C LYS A 264 -28.19 -27.85 -11.60
N LEU A 265 -27.83 -29.11 -11.69
CA LEU A 265 -27.87 -30.05 -10.59
C LEU A 265 -26.87 -29.62 -9.48
N PHE A 266 -25.70 -29.15 -9.87
CA PHE A 266 -24.71 -28.59 -8.89
C PHE A 266 -25.24 -27.35 -8.21
N ARG A 267 -25.91 -26.43 -8.92
CA ARG A 267 -26.59 -25.28 -8.32
C ARG A 267 -27.61 -25.73 -7.27
N ASP A 268 -28.45 -26.71 -7.57
CA ASP A 268 -29.45 -27.21 -6.64
C ASP A 268 -28.79 -27.89 -5.43
N PHE A 269 -27.73 -28.66 -5.65
CA PHE A 269 -26.92 -29.27 -4.57
C PHE A 269 -26.30 -28.24 -3.62
N VAL A 270 -25.83 -27.10 -4.16
CA VAL A 270 -25.14 -26.09 -3.35
C VAL A 270 -26.12 -25.13 -2.68
N PHE A 271 -27.17 -24.66 -3.39
CA PHE A 271 -27.97 -23.51 -2.96
C PHE A 271 -29.42 -23.87 -2.62
N HIS A 272 -29.93 -25.03 -2.99
CA HIS A 272 -31.33 -25.37 -2.85
C HIS A 272 -31.52 -26.64 -2.01
N GLN A 273 -30.75 -26.77 -0.94
CA GLN A 273 -30.92 -27.87 0.00
C GLN A 273 -32.25 -27.74 0.77
N VAL A 274 -32.88 -28.87 0.98
CA VAL A 274 -34.11 -28.99 1.80
C VAL A 274 -33.93 -30.04 2.87
N ASP A 275 -34.63 -29.89 3.98
CA ASP A 275 -34.70 -30.88 5.04
C ASP A 275 -35.66 -32.04 4.72
N ALA A 276 -35.83 -32.98 5.65
CA ALA A 276 -36.73 -34.11 5.51
C ALA A 276 -38.22 -33.74 5.37
N GLN A 277 -38.57 -32.50 5.74
CA GLN A 277 -39.91 -31.96 5.61
C GLN A 277 -40.12 -31.14 4.33
N GLY A 278 -39.05 -30.94 3.55
CA GLY A 278 -39.05 -30.15 2.32
C GLY A 278 -38.87 -28.64 2.56
N GLU A 279 -38.53 -28.22 3.77
CA GLU A 279 -38.27 -26.82 4.07
C GLU A 279 -36.86 -26.41 3.68
N PRO A 280 -36.65 -25.17 3.21
CA PRO A 280 -35.35 -24.69 2.76
C PRO A 280 -34.29 -24.69 3.87
N VAL A 281 -33.12 -25.29 3.60
CA VAL A 281 -31.96 -25.23 4.47
C VAL A 281 -30.99 -24.15 3.95
N VAL A 282 -30.68 -23.16 4.79
CA VAL A 282 -29.73 -22.09 4.47
C VAL A 282 -28.46 -22.30 5.26
N ASP A 283 -27.45 -22.92 4.64
CA ASP A 283 -26.13 -23.16 5.21
C ASP A 283 -25.05 -22.46 4.38
N LEU A 284 -24.64 -21.27 4.80
CA LEU A 284 -23.58 -20.52 4.14
C LEU A 284 -22.22 -21.26 4.20
N GLY A 285 -21.95 -22.01 5.28
CA GLY A 285 -20.73 -22.80 5.41
C GLY A 285 -20.63 -23.87 4.34
N HIS A 286 -21.73 -24.62 4.10
CA HIS A 286 -21.83 -25.60 3.02
C HIS A 286 -21.60 -24.95 1.65
N VAL A 287 -22.24 -23.82 1.37
CA VAL A 287 -22.09 -23.10 0.10
C VAL A 287 -20.63 -22.72 -0.14
N LEU A 288 -19.97 -22.06 0.80
CA LEU A 288 -18.58 -21.62 0.67
C LEU A 288 -17.62 -22.82 0.52
N PHE A 289 -17.86 -23.89 1.26
CA PHE A 289 -17.06 -25.11 1.18
C PHE A 289 -17.16 -25.77 -0.22
N CYS A 290 -18.37 -25.90 -0.76
CA CYS A 290 -18.59 -26.44 -2.09
C CYS A 290 -17.98 -25.57 -3.20
N LEU A 291 -18.14 -24.26 -3.11
CA LEU A 291 -17.57 -23.32 -4.08
C LEU A 291 -16.02 -23.31 -4.05
N ASN A 292 -15.42 -23.40 -2.88
CA ASN A 292 -13.96 -23.49 -2.75
C ASN A 292 -13.42 -24.80 -3.36
N LYS A 293 -14.11 -25.94 -3.15
CA LYS A 293 -13.76 -27.21 -3.79
C LYS A 293 -13.91 -27.16 -5.30
N LEU A 294 -14.97 -26.50 -5.79
CA LEU A 294 -15.19 -26.28 -7.22
C LEU A 294 -14.06 -25.42 -7.81
N ASP A 295 -13.71 -24.30 -7.16
CA ASP A 295 -12.63 -23.43 -7.64
C ASP A 295 -11.27 -24.15 -7.64
N ALA A 296 -10.98 -24.94 -6.62
CA ALA A 296 -9.77 -25.77 -6.57
C ALA A 296 -9.78 -26.90 -7.62
N GLY A 297 -10.95 -27.38 -8.06
CA GLY A 297 -11.07 -28.56 -8.91
C GLY A 297 -10.72 -29.84 -8.16
N SER A 298 -11.27 -30.02 -6.96
CA SER A 298 -11.05 -31.19 -6.11
C SER A 298 -11.46 -32.48 -6.80
N ASP A 299 -10.70 -33.57 -6.59
CA ASP A 299 -11.04 -34.92 -7.06
C ASP A 299 -12.12 -35.60 -6.18
N GLU A 300 -12.56 -34.92 -5.10
CA GLU A 300 -13.66 -35.41 -4.25
C GLU A 300 -14.95 -35.55 -5.06
N ARG A 301 -15.65 -36.68 -4.83
CA ARG A 301 -16.88 -37.00 -5.55
C ARG A 301 -18.10 -36.58 -4.74
N ILE A 302 -19.09 -36.07 -5.45
CA ILE A 302 -20.41 -35.69 -4.93
C ILE A 302 -21.50 -36.41 -5.75
N THR A 303 -22.64 -36.63 -5.12
CA THR A 303 -23.82 -37.17 -5.76
C THR A 303 -24.76 -36.04 -6.11
N LEU A 304 -25.02 -35.84 -7.40
CA LEU A 304 -25.98 -34.86 -7.91
C LEU A 304 -27.26 -35.60 -8.28
N VAL A 305 -28.38 -35.22 -7.68
CA VAL A 305 -29.68 -35.81 -7.90
C VAL A 305 -30.62 -34.78 -8.52
N SER A 306 -31.41 -35.18 -9.49
CA SER A 306 -32.46 -34.32 -10.07
C SER A 306 -33.63 -34.18 -9.11
N ARG A 307 -34.41 -33.08 -9.23
CA ARG A 307 -35.56 -32.81 -8.33
C ARG A 307 -36.67 -33.85 -8.40
N ASP A 308 -36.78 -34.53 -9.55
CA ASP A 308 -37.73 -35.63 -9.76
C ASP A 308 -37.16 -37.00 -9.34
N GLU A 309 -35.95 -37.01 -8.78
CA GLU A 309 -35.19 -38.20 -8.33
C GLU A 309 -34.95 -39.27 -9.45
N GLN A 310 -35.22 -38.93 -10.70
CA GLN A 310 -35.06 -39.87 -11.82
C GLN A 310 -33.63 -39.96 -12.33
N SER A 311 -32.80 -38.95 -12.05
CA SER A 311 -31.41 -38.90 -12.49
C SER A 311 -30.49 -38.72 -11.30
N CYS A 312 -29.45 -39.58 -11.25
CA CYS A 312 -28.42 -39.51 -10.20
C CYS A 312 -27.02 -39.67 -10.87
N PHE A 313 -26.14 -38.70 -10.57
CA PHE A 313 -24.79 -38.66 -11.13
C PHE A 313 -23.75 -38.57 -10.02
N ILE A 314 -22.73 -39.41 -10.07
CA ILE A 314 -21.57 -39.35 -9.20
C ILE A 314 -20.45 -38.65 -9.97
N VAL A 315 -20.14 -37.42 -9.62
CA VAL A 315 -19.15 -36.56 -10.29
C VAL A 315 -18.17 -35.97 -9.30
N SER A 316 -16.96 -35.68 -9.75
CA SER A 316 -15.99 -34.89 -8.95
C SER A 316 -16.19 -33.40 -9.16
N TYR A 317 -15.76 -32.58 -8.17
CA TYR A 317 -15.72 -31.12 -8.36
C TYR A 317 -14.87 -30.72 -9.57
N LYS A 318 -13.83 -31.49 -9.90
CA LYS A 318 -12.98 -31.30 -11.08
C LYS A 318 -13.77 -31.48 -12.40
N GLU A 319 -14.64 -32.47 -12.47
CA GLU A 319 -15.52 -32.70 -13.63
C GLU A 319 -16.54 -31.56 -13.75
N VAL A 320 -17.15 -31.13 -12.64
CA VAL A 320 -18.06 -29.99 -12.64
C VAL A 320 -17.33 -28.69 -13.05
N LYS A 321 -16.11 -28.48 -12.59
CA LYS A 321 -15.27 -27.33 -13.00
C LYS A 321 -15.00 -27.36 -14.51
N LYS A 322 -14.68 -28.52 -15.06
CA LYS A 322 -14.46 -28.68 -16.50
C LYS A 322 -15.72 -28.35 -17.30
N ALA A 323 -16.90 -28.84 -16.85
CA ALA A 323 -18.18 -28.52 -17.46
C ALA A 323 -18.47 -27.00 -17.40
N LEU A 324 -18.17 -26.35 -16.27
CA LEU A 324 -18.31 -24.91 -16.11
C LEU A 324 -17.44 -24.12 -17.10
N GLU A 325 -16.15 -24.44 -17.19
CA GLU A 325 -15.24 -23.77 -18.11
C GLU A 325 -15.62 -23.99 -19.58
N SER A 326 -15.98 -25.21 -19.96
CA SER A 326 -16.42 -25.55 -21.30
C SER A 326 -17.69 -24.77 -21.68
N SER A 327 -18.72 -24.80 -20.82
CA SER A 327 -19.97 -24.06 -21.03
C SER A 327 -19.73 -22.55 -21.13
N PHE A 328 -18.91 -21.99 -20.26
CA PHE A 328 -18.57 -20.57 -20.30
C PHE A 328 -17.83 -20.18 -21.57
N GLN A 329 -16.85 -20.98 -22.01
CA GLN A 329 -16.15 -20.78 -23.29
C GLN A 329 -17.10 -20.88 -24.49
N GLY A 330 -18.09 -21.77 -24.40
CA GLY A 330 -19.16 -21.89 -25.42
C GLY A 330 -19.95 -20.58 -25.58
N LEU A 331 -20.30 -19.94 -24.46
CA LEU A 331 -21.01 -18.64 -24.46
C LEU A 331 -20.17 -17.47 -25.02
N MET A 332 -18.85 -17.55 -24.87
CA MET A 332 -17.93 -16.49 -25.37
C MET A 332 -17.68 -16.57 -26.87
N LYS A 333 -18.02 -17.69 -27.52
CA LYS A 333 -17.88 -17.80 -28.98
C LYS A 333 -19.01 -17.00 -29.64
N PRO A 334 -18.70 -16.15 -30.64
CA PRO A 334 -19.75 -15.43 -31.37
C PRO A 334 -20.68 -16.46 -32.01
N MET A 335 -21.99 -16.34 -31.76
CA MET A 335 -22.98 -17.14 -32.51
C MET A 335 -22.76 -16.86 -33.99
N ARG A 336 -22.36 -17.88 -34.75
CA ARG A 336 -22.50 -17.84 -36.21
C ARG A 336 -24.00 -17.72 -36.47
N ARG A 337 -24.47 -16.53 -36.89
CA ARG A 337 -25.79 -16.38 -37.45
C ARG A 337 -25.85 -17.30 -38.67
N LEU A 338 -26.67 -18.36 -38.59
CA LEU A 338 -27.09 -19.15 -39.72
C LEU A 338 -27.99 -18.30 -40.61
#